data_47cac2402055ba504b0d127364137573
#
_entry.id   47cac2402055ba504b0d127364137573
#
_cell.length_a   1.000
_cell.length_b   1.000
_cell.length_c   1.000
_cell.angle_alpha   90.00
_cell.angle_beta   90.00
_cell.angle_gamma   90.00
#
_symmetry.space_group_name_H-M   'P 1'
#
loop_
_entity.id
_entity.type
_entity.pdbx_description
1 polymer ?
#
loop_
_entity_poly.entity_id
_entity_poly.type
_entity_poly.pdbx_seq_one_letter_code
_entity_poly.pdbx_strand_id
1 'polypeptide(L)'
;APDAPASPDATDSPAAPAAPVGTGTDAQARLADLPTPSATEPVLAIGTVLEQDGSAILCVGAVAESAPPQCDGPELLGWDWAAFDHEETSGVRWVQGVAIEGTYDAEAQTFTPTGEPTSAAAIQLPAVETPEGELDEATIAAVQEDLTTIPGPNMLGSWGERGTVVLNVTYDDGSVQ
;
A
#
# COMPACT_ATOMS: atom_id res chain seq x y z
N ALA A 1 -41.08 18.18 -42.63
CA ALA A 1 -40.19 17.80 -41.52
C ALA A 1 -39.18 16.80 -42.06
N PRO A 2 -37.88 17.06 -41.98
CA PRO A 2 -36.87 16.08 -42.36
C PRO A 2 -36.54 15.15 -41.17
N ASP A 3 -36.40 13.88 -41.50
CA ASP A 3 -36.00 12.77 -40.64
C ASP A 3 -34.63 13.05 -40.00
N ALA A 4 -34.54 12.74 -38.70
CA ALA A 4 -33.27 12.72 -37.96
C ALA A 4 -32.53 11.39 -38.22
N PRO A 5 -31.21 11.40 -38.40
CA PRO A 5 -30.44 10.16 -38.57
C PRO A 5 -30.33 9.39 -37.24
N ALA A 6 -30.52 8.07 -37.31
CA ALA A 6 -30.35 7.13 -36.23
C ALA A 6 -28.90 7.11 -35.74
N SER A 7 -28.74 7.12 -34.43
CA SER A 7 -27.42 6.89 -33.77
C SER A 7 -26.91 5.49 -34.05
N PRO A 8 -25.61 5.31 -34.28
CA PRO A 8 -25.03 3.98 -34.47
C PRO A 8 -25.05 3.19 -33.14
N ASP A 9 -25.46 1.94 -33.25
CA ASP A 9 -25.43 0.91 -32.23
C ASP A 9 -24.07 0.86 -31.50
N ALA A 10 -24.14 0.87 -30.18
CA ALA A 10 -22.99 0.58 -29.34
C ALA A 10 -22.56 -0.87 -29.60
N THR A 11 -21.43 -1.04 -30.24
CA THR A 11 -20.79 -2.34 -30.49
C THR A 11 -20.47 -2.96 -29.14
N ASP A 12 -21.19 -4.01 -28.80
CA ASP A 12 -20.94 -4.91 -27.69
C ASP A 12 -19.50 -5.47 -27.81
N SER A 13 -18.60 -4.95 -27.01
CA SER A 13 -17.23 -5.44 -26.95
C SER A 13 -17.26 -6.77 -26.19
N PRO A 14 -16.86 -7.89 -26.77
CA PRO A 14 -16.89 -9.15 -26.04
C PRO A 14 -15.99 -9.04 -24.82
N ALA A 15 -16.56 -9.32 -23.64
CA ALA A 15 -15.82 -9.44 -22.40
C ALA A 15 -14.66 -10.43 -22.62
N ALA A 16 -13.46 -10.01 -22.24
CA ALA A 16 -12.30 -10.89 -22.26
C ALA A 16 -12.62 -12.14 -21.41
N PRO A 17 -12.26 -13.35 -21.86
CA PRO A 17 -12.49 -14.56 -21.10
C PRO A 17 -11.82 -14.42 -19.73
N ALA A 18 -12.57 -14.62 -18.65
CA ALA A 18 -12.04 -14.66 -17.31
C ALA A 18 -10.87 -15.68 -17.28
N ALA A 19 -9.72 -15.24 -16.80
CA ALA A 19 -8.59 -16.14 -16.60
C ALA A 19 -9.03 -17.30 -15.68
N PRO A 20 -8.57 -18.54 -15.90
CA PRO A 20 -8.95 -19.66 -15.04
C PRO A 20 -8.53 -19.32 -13.61
N VAL A 21 -9.48 -19.42 -12.68
CA VAL A 21 -9.21 -19.28 -11.25
C VAL A 21 -8.27 -20.43 -10.89
N GLY A 22 -6.99 -20.14 -10.65
CA GLY A 22 -6.01 -21.10 -10.19
C GLY A 22 -6.42 -21.71 -8.85
N THR A 23 -5.95 -22.89 -8.52
CA THR A 23 -6.07 -23.44 -7.17
C THR A 23 -5.32 -22.50 -6.19
N GLY A 24 -5.71 -22.43 -4.92
CA GLY A 24 -5.09 -21.53 -3.93
C GLY A 24 -3.55 -21.64 -3.91
N THR A 25 -2.99 -22.83 -4.10
CA THR A 25 -1.55 -23.08 -4.18
C THR A 25 -0.88 -22.39 -5.39
N ASP A 26 -1.56 -22.35 -6.54
CA ASP A 26 -1.03 -21.70 -7.74
C ASP A 26 -1.09 -20.18 -7.60
N ALA A 27 -2.12 -19.64 -6.93
CA ALA A 27 -2.24 -18.22 -6.64
C ALA A 27 -1.16 -17.77 -5.64
N GLN A 28 -0.91 -18.54 -4.58
CA GLN A 28 0.16 -18.30 -3.62
C GLN A 28 1.54 -18.27 -4.29
N ALA A 29 1.84 -19.26 -5.15
CA ALA A 29 3.10 -19.31 -5.86
C ALA A 29 3.29 -18.06 -6.75
N ARG A 30 2.24 -17.64 -7.46
CA ARG A 30 2.28 -16.46 -8.32
C ARG A 30 2.50 -15.17 -7.52
N LEU A 31 1.85 -15.01 -6.37
CA LEU A 31 2.03 -13.83 -5.52
C LEU A 31 3.43 -13.80 -4.88
N ALA A 32 3.96 -14.97 -4.48
CA ALA A 32 5.30 -15.07 -3.91
C ALA A 32 6.42 -14.77 -4.93
N ASP A 33 6.15 -14.99 -6.22
CA ASP A 33 7.09 -14.74 -7.32
C ASP A 33 7.02 -13.28 -7.83
N LEU A 34 6.04 -12.49 -7.39
CA LEU A 34 5.97 -11.09 -7.79
C LEU A 34 7.12 -10.29 -7.17
N PRO A 35 7.84 -9.50 -7.97
CA PRO A 35 8.86 -8.61 -7.43
C PRO A 35 8.20 -7.54 -6.55
N THR A 36 8.89 -7.12 -5.50
CA THR A 36 8.47 -5.95 -4.72
C THR A 36 8.67 -4.71 -5.59
N PRO A 37 7.59 -3.95 -5.91
CA PRO A 37 7.71 -2.81 -6.79
C PRO A 37 8.41 -1.64 -6.12
N SER A 38 9.18 -0.89 -6.92
CA SER A 38 9.82 0.37 -6.52
C SER A 38 9.09 1.56 -7.15
N ALA A 39 9.00 2.67 -6.42
CA ALA A 39 8.46 3.93 -6.91
C ALA A 39 9.60 4.84 -7.39
N THR A 40 9.86 4.86 -8.69
CA THR A 40 10.90 5.71 -9.32
C THR A 40 10.42 7.15 -9.57
N GLU A 41 9.10 7.34 -9.74
CA GLU A 41 8.46 8.65 -9.73
C GLU A 41 8.08 9.02 -8.30
N PRO A 42 8.01 10.32 -7.96
CA PRO A 42 7.63 10.74 -6.62
C PRO A 42 6.23 10.24 -6.23
N VAL A 43 6.15 9.61 -5.07
CA VAL A 43 4.91 9.15 -4.45
C VAL A 43 4.76 9.81 -3.08
N LEU A 44 3.51 9.91 -2.61
CA LEU A 44 3.21 10.42 -1.28
C LEU A 44 3.17 9.26 -0.29
N ALA A 45 4.10 9.26 0.64
CA ALA A 45 4.08 8.36 1.79
C ALA A 45 3.48 9.08 3.01
N ILE A 46 2.59 8.40 3.73
CA ILE A 46 2.02 8.88 5.00
C ILE A 46 2.30 7.83 6.07
N GLY A 47 2.93 8.26 7.16
CA GLY A 47 3.29 7.32 8.22
C GLY A 47 3.83 7.97 9.47
N THR A 48 4.52 7.16 10.24
CA THR A 48 5.32 7.57 11.41
C THR A 48 6.79 7.49 11.03
N VAL A 49 7.57 8.49 11.43
CA VAL A 49 9.04 8.39 11.34
C VAL A 49 9.57 8.02 12.73
N LEU A 50 10.37 6.97 12.77
CA LEU A 50 10.94 6.41 14.00
C LEU A 50 12.45 6.36 13.88
N GLU A 51 13.17 6.70 14.95
CA GLU A 51 14.61 6.45 15.04
C GLU A 51 14.87 4.99 15.44
N GLN A 52 15.63 4.28 14.63
CA GLN A 52 16.05 2.92 14.90
C GLN A 52 17.52 2.79 14.57
N ASP A 53 18.32 2.35 15.54
CA ASP A 53 19.77 2.12 15.40
C ASP A 53 20.55 3.32 14.82
N GLY A 54 20.05 4.55 15.06
CA GLY A 54 20.67 5.79 14.60
C GLY A 54 20.24 6.24 13.19
N SER A 55 19.38 5.48 12.51
CA SER A 55 18.75 5.83 11.24
C SER A 55 17.28 6.22 11.45
N ALA A 56 16.73 7.02 10.56
CA ALA A 56 15.29 7.26 10.51
C ALA A 56 14.62 6.17 9.65
N ILE A 57 13.51 5.62 10.13
CA ILE A 57 12.70 4.63 9.42
C ILE A 57 11.34 5.24 9.15
N LEU A 58 10.82 5.07 7.95
CA LEU A 58 9.44 5.43 7.58
C LEU A 58 8.53 4.21 7.79
N CYS A 59 7.75 4.23 8.87
CA CYS A 59 6.77 3.19 9.17
C CYS A 59 5.58 3.32 8.21
N VAL A 60 5.43 2.42 7.27
CA VAL A 60 4.35 2.42 6.27
C VAL A 60 3.24 1.41 6.57
N GLY A 61 3.38 0.65 7.64
CA GLY A 61 2.41 -0.36 8.08
C GLY A 61 1.89 -0.10 9.48
N ALA A 62 1.57 -1.19 10.17
CA ALA A 62 1.12 -1.15 11.55
C ALA A 62 2.23 -0.64 12.47
N VAL A 63 1.86 0.26 13.38
CA VAL A 63 2.74 0.78 14.43
C VAL A 63 2.21 0.27 15.76
N ALA A 64 3.06 -0.41 16.54
CA ALA A 64 2.67 -0.90 17.86
C ALA A 64 2.43 0.27 18.83
N GLU A 65 1.34 0.16 19.60
CA GLU A 65 1.00 1.12 20.66
C GLU A 65 1.89 0.89 21.90
N SER A 66 3.16 1.22 21.77
CA SER A 66 4.17 1.16 22.84
C SER A 66 4.92 2.49 22.93
N ALA A 67 5.70 2.71 23.98
CA ALA A 67 6.53 3.90 24.14
C ALA A 67 7.98 3.48 24.46
N PRO A 68 8.93 3.57 23.50
CA PRO A 68 8.74 4.05 22.14
C PRO A 68 7.87 3.13 21.26
N PRO A 69 7.24 3.64 20.19
CA PRO A 69 6.52 2.80 19.24
C PRO A 69 7.47 1.84 18.52
N GLN A 70 6.92 0.77 17.94
CA GLN A 70 7.68 -0.20 17.14
C GLN A 70 7.00 -0.39 15.80
N CYS A 71 7.77 -0.41 14.75
CA CYS A 71 7.30 -0.63 13.38
C CYS A 71 8.46 -1.10 12.50
N ASP A 72 8.12 -1.51 11.30
CA ASP A 72 9.06 -1.79 10.22
C ASP A 72 8.75 -0.88 9.02
N GLY A 73 9.77 -0.65 8.20
CA GLY A 73 9.65 0.16 6.99
C GLY A 73 11.01 0.47 6.37
N PRO A 74 11.02 1.15 5.22
CA PRO A 74 12.26 1.56 4.58
C PRO A 74 13.02 2.59 5.41
N GLU A 75 14.34 2.59 5.27
CA GLU A 75 15.17 3.68 5.79
C GLU A 75 14.82 4.98 5.09
N LEU A 76 14.54 6.03 5.88
CA LEU A 76 14.22 7.36 5.39
C LEU A 76 15.50 8.18 5.27
N LEU A 77 15.95 8.38 4.05
CA LEU A 77 17.20 9.09 3.78
C LEU A 77 17.06 10.60 3.98
N GLY A 78 18.08 11.21 4.56
CA GLY A 78 18.16 12.67 4.69
C GLY A 78 17.14 13.30 5.66
N TRP A 79 16.57 12.51 6.58
CA TRP A 79 15.64 13.02 7.58
C TRP A 79 16.35 13.96 8.57
N ASP A 80 15.74 15.13 8.81
CA ASP A 80 16.20 16.10 9.80
C ASP A 80 15.24 16.18 10.99
N TRP A 81 15.64 15.63 12.12
CA TRP A 81 14.86 15.66 13.36
C TRP A 81 14.61 17.09 13.89
N ALA A 82 15.44 18.06 13.51
CA ALA A 82 15.24 19.44 13.93
C ALA A 82 14.08 20.15 13.19
N ALA A 83 13.65 19.61 12.06
CA ALA A 83 12.57 20.19 11.26
C ALA A 83 11.16 19.90 11.82
N PHE A 84 11.03 18.94 12.75
CA PHE A 84 9.74 18.51 13.30
C PHE A 84 9.76 18.45 14.81
N ASP A 85 8.64 18.85 15.42
CA ASP A 85 8.37 18.50 16.80
C ASP A 85 8.22 16.97 16.90
N HIS A 86 8.99 16.33 17.75
CA HIS A 86 9.03 14.89 17.90
C HIS A 86 8.94 14.50 19.37
N GLU A 87 8.46 13.30 19.61
CA GLU A 87 8.50 12.66 20.91
C GLU A 87 9.82 11.90 21.08
N GLU A 88 10.26 11.76 22.34
CA GLU A 88 11.45 10.99 22.68
C GLU A 88 11.23 10.20 23.97
N THR A 89 11.56 8.92 23.94
CA THR A 89 11.58 8.07 25.13
C THR A 89 12.74 7.07 25.02
N SER A 90 13.49 6.92 26.09
CA SER A 90 14.63 5.99 26.18
C SER A 90 15.69 6.21 25.07
N GLY A 91 15.83 7.44 24.57
CA GLY A 91 16.77 7.78 23.52
C GLY A 91 16.30 7.44 22.10
N VAL A 92 15.05 7.06 21.92
CA VAL A 92 14.41 6.84 20.64
C VAL A 92 13.48 8.00 20.35
N ARG A 93 13.61 8.61 19.18
CA ARG A 93 12.76 9.71 18.70
C ARG A 93 11.73 9.20 17.69
N TRP A 94 10.54 9.78 17.69
CA TRP A 94 9.53 9.53 16.67
C TRP A 94 8.60 10.71 16.45
N VAL A 95 8.02 10.76 15.27
CA VAL A 95 6.96 11.70 14.90
C VAL A 95 5.87 10.97 14.13
N GLN A 96 4.62 11.15 14.51
CA GLN A 96 3.47 10.51 13.90
C GLN A 96 2.78 11.44 12.89
N GLY A 97 2.11 10.85 11.92
CA GLY A 97 1.27 11.60 10.98
C GLY A 97 2.06 12.54 10.08
N VAL A 98 3.17 12.07 9.57
CA VAL A 98 4.00 12.77 8.58
C VAL A 98 3.59 12.36 7.17
N ALA A 99 3.56 13.33 6.25
CA ALA A 99 3.38 13.12 4.82
C ALA A 99 4.64 13.58 4.08
N ILE A 100 5.22 12.69 3.27
CA ILE A 100 6.51 12.90 2.60
C ILE A 100 6.36 12.52 1.13
N GLU A 101 6.69 13.43 0.22
CA GLU A 101 6.87 13.09 -1.19
C GLU A 101 8.28 12.55 -1.42
N GLY A 102 8.41 11.45 -2.15
CA GLY A 102 9.70 10.85 -2.39
C GLY A 102 9.65 9.65 -3.32
N THR A 103 10.79 9.04 -3.54
CA THR A 103 10.95 7.80 -4.31
C THR A 103 11.23 6.63 -3.38
N TYR A 104 10.74 5.44 -3.74
CA TYR A 104 10.94 4.22 -2.96
C TYR A 104 11.76 3.21 -3.74
N ASP A 105 12.84 2.75 -3.17
CA ASP A 105 13.67 1.67 -3.69
C ASP A 105 13.42 0.40 -2.85
N ALA A 106 12.71 -0.55 -3.45
CA ALA A 106 12.34 -1.80 -2.80
C ALA A 106 13.54 -2.76 -2.63
N GLU A 107 14.55 -2.70 -3.50
CA GLU A 107 15.75 -3.53 -3.37
C GLU A 107 16.65 -3.04 -2.25
N ALA A 108 16.87 -1.73 -2.18
CA ALA A 108 17.67 -1.10 -1.14
C ALA A 108 16.89 -0.92 0.17
N GLN A 109 15.56 -1.07 0.18
CA GLN A 109 14.67 -0.77 1.29
C GLN A 109 14.86 0.66 1.81
N THR A 110 14.87 1.63 0.88
CA THR A 110 15.06 3.05 1.21
C THR A 110 13.96 3.92 0.63
N PHE A 111 13.62 5.00 1.34
CA PHE A 111 12.76 6.06 0.85
C PHE A 111 13.55 7.36 0.81
N THR A 112 13.59 7.99 -0.36
CA THR A 112 14.34 9.23 -0.59
C THR A 112 13.36 10.38 -0.77
N PRO A 113 13.26 11.32 0.18
CA PRO A 113 12.42 12.51 0.03
C PRO A 113 12.83 13.35 -1.19
N THR A 114 11.83 13.85 -1.93
CA THR A 114 11.99 14.79 -3.05
C THR A 114 11.41 16.17 -2.73
N GLY A 115 10.65 16.27 -1.65
CA GLY A 115 10.03 17.50 -1.15
C GLY A 115 10.20 17.64 0.37
N GLU A 116 9.78 18.78 0.91
CA GLU A 116 9.78 18.99 2.36
C GLU A 116 8.61 18.19 2.99
N PRO A 117 8.86 17.43 4.06
CA PRO A 117 7.81 16.73 4.78
C PRO A 117 6.78 17.71 5.38
N THR A 118 5.54 17.25 5.45
CA THR A 118 4.43 18.04 6.01
C THR A 118 3.60 17.19 6.98
N SER A 119 2.64 17.82 7.67
CA SER A 119 1.68 17.07 8.48
C SER A 119 0.68 16.32 7.59
N ALA A 120 0.48 15.03 7.85
CA ALA A 120 -0.54 14.23 7.17
C ALA A 120 -1.96 14.80 7.34
N ALA A 121 -2.22 15.54 8.41
CA ALA A 121 -3.51 16.20 8.63
C ALA A 121 -3.82 17.30 7.58
N ALA A 122 -2.81 17.78 6.87
CA ALA A 122 -2.97 18.75 5.79
C ALA A 122 -3.29 18.09 4.44
N ILE A 123 -3.18 16.77 4.34
CA ILE A 123 -3.36 16.02 3.10
C ILE A 123 -4.81 15.52 3.01
N GLN A 124 -5.45 15.79 1.89
CA GLN A 124 -6.74 15.19 1.54
C GLN A 124 -6.52 14.06 0.55
N LEU A 125 -6.61 12.83 1.03
CA LEU A 125 -6.59 11.67 0.15
C LEU A 125 -7.94 11.50 -0.55
N PRO A 126 -7.94 11.07 -1.82
CA PRO A 126 -9.19 10.68 -2.49
C PRO A 126 -9.82 9.50 -1.75
N ALA A 127 -11.15 9.47 -1.68
CA ALA A 127 -11.84 8.30 -1.20
C ALA A 127 -11.62 7.14 -2.20
N VAL A 128 -11.14 6.02 -1.70
CA VAL A 128 -11.04 4.78 -2.46
C VAL A 128 -12.26 3.95 -2.13
N GLU A 129 -13.07 3.64 -3.15
CA GLU A 129 -14.23 2.76 -2.98
C GLU A 129 -13.79 1.31 -3.27
N THR A 130 -14.01 0.42 -2.30
CA THR A 130 -13.84 -1.01 -2.52
C THR A 130 -14.92 -1.50 -3.49
N PRO A 131 -14.56 -2.13 -4.62
CA PRO A 131 -15.54 -2.67 -5.54
C PRO A 131 -16.37 -3.78 -4.86
N GLU A 132 -17.61 -3.97 -5.33
CA GLU A 132 -18.41 -5.10 -4.90
C GLU A 132 -17.90 -6.38 -5.55
N GLY A 133 -17.62 -7.41 -4.72
CA GLY A 133 -17.25 -8.75 -5.15
C GLY A 133 -18.36 -9.76 -4.90
N GLU A 134 -18.11 -11.00 -5.30
CA GLU A 134 -19.08 -12.09 -5.18
C GLU A 134 -18.60 -13.20 -4.20
N LEU A 135 -17.49 -12.97 -3.48
CA LEU A 135 -16.96 -13.95 -2.54
C LEU A 135 -17.85 -14.05 -1.29
N ASP A 136 -18.10 -15.27 -0.86
CA ASP A 136 -18.72 -15.52 0.44
C ASP A 136 -17.69 -15.40 1.58
N GLU A 137 -18.20 -15.29 2.81
CA GLU A 137 -17.38 -15.10 4.01
C GLU A 137 -16.37 -16.25 4.23
N ALA A 138 -16.75 -17.48 3.91
CA ALA A 138 -15.86 -18.64 4.06
C ALA A 138 -14.71 -18.60 3.06
N THR A 139 -14.99 -18.20 1.83
CA THR A 139 -13.96 -18.02 0.80
C THR A 139 -13.03 -16.85 1.15
N ILE A 140 -13.56 -15.74 1.64
CA ILE A 140 -12.76 -14.60 2.12
C ILE A 140 -11.79 -15.06 3.22
N ALA A 141 -12.30 -15.79 4.23
CA ALA A 141 -11.49 -16.28 5.32
C ALA A 141 -10.37 -17.24 4.83
N ALA A 142 -10.68 -18.14 3.90
CA ALA A 142 -9.68 -19.05 3.32
C ALA A 142 -8.59 -18.29 2.55
N VAL A 143 -8.96 -17.27 1.75
CA VAL A 143 -7.98 -16.45 1.02
C VAL A 143 -7.10 -15.66 2.00
N GLN A 144 -7.68 -15.11 3.06
CA GLN A 144 -6.90 -14.40 4.07
C GLN A 144 -5.92 -15.31 4.80
N GLU A 145 -6.30 -16.56 5.12
CA GLU A 145 -5.42 -17.56 5.69
C GLU A 145 -4.27 -17.88 4.74
N ASP A 146 -4.57 -18.10 3.46
CA ASP A 146 -3.56 -18.34 2.43
C ASP A 146 -2.57 -17.17 2.32
N LEU A 147 -3.05 -15.91 2.33
CA LEU A 147 -2.21 -14.71 2.26
C LEU A 147 -1.23 -14.61 3.44
N THR A 148 -1.58 -15.11 4.64
CA THR A 148 -0.65 -15.10 5.79
C THR A 148 0.57 -15.98 5.60
N THR A 149 0.52 -16.93 4.67
CA THR A 149 1.61 -17.86 4.38
C THR A 149 2.56 -17.36 3.29
N ILE A 150 2.22 -16.25 2.63
CA ILE A 150 3.03 -15.67 1.55
C ILE A 150 4.08 -14.74 2.18
N PRO A 151 5.37 -15.07 2.08
CA PRO A 151 6.41 -14.17 2.54
C PRO A 151 6.54 -13.01 1.54
N GLY A 152 6.52 -11.80 2.05
CA GLY A 152 6.80 -10.65 1.20
C GLY A 152 6.85 -9.36 2.00
N PRO A 153 7.91 -8.55 1.84
CA PRO A 153 8.05 -7.27 2.54
C PRO A 153 7.02 -6.24 2.07
N ASN A 154 6.35 -6.52 0.95
CA ASN A 154 5.37 -5.60 0.37
C ASN A 154 3.96 -5.74 0.97
N MET A 155 3.62 -6.88 1.61
CA MET A 155 2.29 -7.11 2.18
C MET A 155 2.20 -6.61 3.62
N LEU A 156 1.32 -5.66 3.87
CA LEU A 156 1.10 -5.05 5.18
C LEU A 156 -0.13 -5.63 5.90
N GLY A 157 -1.04 -6.26 5.17
CA GLY A 157 -2.24 -6.89 5.73
C GLY A 157 -3.34 -7.09 4.70
N SER A 158 -4.40 -7.79 5.11
CA SER A 158 -5.59 -8.01 4.27
C SER A 158 -6.85 -8.00 5.12
N TRP A 159 -7.98 -7.63 4.49
CA TRP A 159 -9.31 -7.75 5.11
C TRP A 159 -10.37 -8.05 4.06
N GLY A 160 -11.49 -8.60 4.52
CA GLY A 160 -12.66 -8.84 3.67
C GLY A 160 -13.62 -7.65 3.73
N GLU A 161 -14.04 -7.15 2.60
CA GLU A 161 -15.02 -6.09 2.50
C GLU A 161 -15.90 -6.26 1.26
N ARG A 162 -17.23 -6.22 1.44
CA ARG A 162 -18.22 -6.23 0.35
C ARG A 162 -18.04 -7.37 -0.66
N GLY A 163 -17.69 -8.58 -0.19
CA GLY A 163 -17.48 -9.74 -1.06
C GLY A 163 -16.16 -9.71 -1.83
N THR A 164 -15.21 -8.90 -1.40
CA THR A 164 -13.85 -8.76 -1.97
C THR A 164 -12.83 -8.95 -0.87
N VAL A 165 -11.63 -9.41 -1.19
CA VAL A 165 -10.45 -9.35 -0.32
C VAL A 165 -9.63 -8.14 -0.72
N VAL A 166 -9.43 -7.22 0.23
CA VAL A 166 -8.55 -6.06 0.07
C VAL A 166 -7.18 -6.42 0.62
N LEU A 167 -6.16 -6.19 -0.17
CA LEU A 167 -4.77 -6.37 0.21
C LEU A 167 -4.10 -5.01 0.40
N ASN A 168 -3.52 -4.79 1.57
CA ASN A 168 -2.73 -3.60 1.84
C ASN A 168 -1.26 -3.90 1.58
N VAL A 169 -0.64 -3.11 0.73
CA VAL A 169 0.76 -3.28 0.31
C VAL A 169 1.55 -1.99 0.54
N THR A 170 2.87 -2.12 0.65
CA THR A 170 3.77 -0.97 0.82
C THR A 170 3.70 -0.02 -0.37
N TYR A 171 3.67 -0.57 -1.57
CA TYR A 171 3.51 0.17 -2.81
C TYR A 171 2.80 -0.70 -3.84
N ASP A 172 1.78 -0.15 -4.50
CA ASP A 172 1.02 -0.80 -5.57
C ASP A 172 1.37 -0.17 -6.91
N ASP A 173 1.95 -0.96 -7.80
CA ASP A 173 2.22 -0.60 -9.21
C ASP A 173 1.18 -1.21 -10.17
N GLY A 174 0.11 -1.80 -9.62
CA GLY A 174 -0.92 -2.50 -10.36
C GLY A 174 -0.61 -3.98 -10.67
N SER A 175 0.53 -4.51 -10.23
CA SER A 175 0.91 -5.91 -10.50
C SER A 175 0.12 -6.93 -9.68
N VAL A 176 -0.54 -6.49 -8.61
CA VAL A 176 -1.29 -7.36 -7.66
C VAL A 176 -2.80 -7.33 -7.92
N GLN A 177 -3.28 -6.56 -8.91
CA GLN A 177 -4.70 -6.39 -9.24
C GLN A 177 -5.24 -7.46 -10.19
#